data_f9c4665893f35a8ff8ad2511c11399f7
#
_entry.id   f9c4665893f35a8ff8ad2511c11399f7
#
_cell.length_a   1.000
_cell.length_b   1.000
_cell.length_c   1.000
_cell.angle_alpha   90.00
_cell.angle_beta   90.00
_cell.angle_gamma   90.00
#
_symmetry.space_group_name_H-M   'P 1'
#
loop_
_entity.id
_entity.type
_entity.pdbx_description
1 polymer ?
#
loop_
_entity_poly.entity_id
_entity_poly.type
_entity_poly.pdbx_seq_one_letter_code
_entity_poly.pdbx_strand_id
1 'polypeptide(L)'
;SVREKIKSNVEKDIADCIRKFKLDGVKVDEDYKRVYPYNNLASKVLGFTGGDNQGIIGLEVFYDQYLKGKSGRIRTLTDGSGIEIDGAYEEREEPVAGGDLYISLDVNLQNYAVQACKKVKKEKKAKQVSMILMNPQNGEIYAMVNVPEYDLNDPFSLSAKKRKANSKKQQEYLNKKWRNSCLNDTYEPGSVFKIVTATAGLESSKVSVNDHFNCPGFRIVEDRKIRCHKVGGHGSETFKEGVMNSCNPVFMDVGARVGVDGMYQTFRQLGLFEKTGIDLPGEASSIMHQKKNVGAVELATMSFGQSIQITPLQLLRAVSAVINGGKLITPHFGRYVQRQDGTRLKAFFYSAKE
;
A
#
# COMPACT_ATOMS: atom_id res chain seq x y z
N SER A 1 20.39 36.34 11.21
CA SER A 1 20.33 35.04 11.91
C SER A 1 21.56 34.93 12.79
N VAL A 2 21.34 34.69 14.08
CA VAL A 2 22.43 34.51 15.06
C VAL A 2 23.05 33.13 14.94
N ARG A 3 22.35 32.19 14.30
CA ARG A 3 22.76 30.80 14.10
C ARG A 3 22.31 30.30 12.73
N GLU A 4 23.21 29.67 11.99
CA GLU A 4 22.93 29.06 10.70
C GLU A 4 23.36 27.60 10.68
N LYS A 5 22.46 26.70 10.24
CA LYS A 5 22.74 25.28 10.11
C LYS A 5 23.54 25.00 8.84
N ILE A 6 24.79 24.64 8.97
CA ILE A 6 25.70 24.37 7.85
C ILE A 6 25.41 23.01 7.22
N LYS A 7 25.26 21.95 8.04
CA LYS A 7 25.04 20.58 7.56
C LYS A 7 24.36 19.70 8.63
N SER A 8 23.46 18.83 8.19
CA SER A 8 22.85 17.76 9.03
C SER A 8 23.40 16.40 8.62
N ASN A 9 23.17 15.39 9.46
CA ASN A 9 23.51 13.98 9.19
C ASN A 9 25.00 13.75 8.90
N VAL A 10 25.89 14.48 9.58
CA VAL A 10 27.32 14.29 9.48
C VAL A 10 27.70 13.02 10.25
N GLU A 11 28.49 12.14 9.63
CA GLU A 11 28.95 10.89 10.27
C GLU A 11 29.83 11.23 11.49
N LYS A 12 29.78 10.34 12.50
CA LYS A 12 30.39 10.60 13.82
C LYS A 12 31.90 10.90 13.73
N ASP A 13 32.64 10.16 12.93
CA ASP A 13 34.08 10.35 12.71
C ASP A 13 34.42 11.73 12.14
N ILE A 14 33.62 12.22 11.20
CA ILE A 14 33.74 13.56 10.61
C ILE A 14 33.37 14.62 11.65
N ALA A 15 32.28 14.42 12.40
CA ALA A 15 31.88 15.33 13.47
C ALA A 15 32.97 15.45 14.56
N ASP A 16 33.54 14.32 14.97
CA ASP A 16 34.65 14.29 15.95
C ASP A 16 35.93 14.96 15.41
N CYS A 17 36.20 14.83 14.12
CA CYS A 17 37.28 15.57 13.45
C CYS A 17 37.04 17.08 13.48
N ILE A 18 35.82 17.56 13.17
CA ILE A 18 35.46 18.98 13.23
C ILE A 18 35.61 19.51 14.69
N ARG A 19 35.17 18.77 15.70
CA ARG A 19 35.31 19.15 17.10
C ARG A 19 36.80 19.36 17.50
N LYS A 20 37.69 18.53 16.94
CA LYS A 20 39.15 18.64 17.22
C LYS A 20 39.78 19.93 16.70
N PHE A 21 39.21 20.55 15.66
CA PHE A 21 39.68 21.82 15.12
C PHE A 21 39.41 23.01 16.04
N LYS A 22 38.49 22.89 17.02
CA LYS A 22 38.13 23.93 18.00
C LYS A 22 37.86 25.28 17.33
N LEU A 23 37.11 25.28 16.24
CA LEU A 23 36.80 26.50 15.48
C LEU A 23 35.78 27.36 16.23
N ASP A 24 36.13 28.62 16.46
CA ASP A 24 35.24 29.57 17.13
C ASP A 24 33.96 29.77 16.31
N GLY A 25 32.84 29.74 17.02
CA GLY A 25 31.51 29.89 16.38
C GLY A 25 30.95 28.64 15.67
N VAL A 26 31.73 27.55 15.61
CA VAL A 26 31.26 26.26 15.07
C VAL A 26 30.81 25.34 16.18
N LYS A 27 29.49 25.05 16.23
CA LYS A 27 28.91 24.06 17.16
C LYS A 27 28.59 22.77 16.44
N VAL A 28 28.88 21.64 17.08
CA VAL A 28 28.59 20.29 16.59
C VAL A 28 27.69 19.61 17.59
N ASP A 29 26.40 19.56 17.27
CA ASP A 29 25.38 18.90 18.09
C ASP A 29 25.21 17.44 17.68
N GLU A 30 24.71 16.60 18.60
CA GLU A 30 24.34 15.23 18.29
C GLU A 30 22.99 15.22 17.56
N ASP A 31 22.89 14.38 16.55
CA ASP A 31 21.68 14.17 15.76
C ASP A 31 21.53 12.66 15.49
N TYR A 32 20.33 12.23 15.17
CA TYR A 32 20.03 10.84 14.85
C TYR A 32 19.71 10.71 13.37
N LYS A 33 20.28 9.69 12.73
CA LYS A 33 20.04 9.35 11.34
C LYS A 33 19.33 8.02 11.25
N ARG A 34 18.23 7.99 10.51
CA ARG A 34 17.54 6.74 10.18
C ARG A 34 18.34 5.94 9.16
N VAL A 35 18.63 4.68 9.48
CA VAL A 35 19.39 3.77 8.62
C VAL A 35 18.50 2.56 8.30
N TYR A 36 18.51 2.13 7.05
CA TYR A 36 17.73 0.99 6.54
C TYR A 36 18.71 -0.12 6.14
N PRO A 37 18.95 -1.13 7.02
CA PRO A 37 20.00 -2.14 6.81
C PRO A 37 19.81 -2.99 5.56
N TYR A 38 18.56 -3.16 5.13
CA TYR A 38 18.21 -3.95 3.95
C TYR A 38 18.04 -3.09 2.68
N ASN A 39 18.49 -1.85 2.69
CA ASN A 39 18.49 -0.90 1.58
C ASN A 39 17.12 -0.77 0.89
N ASN A 40 16.79 -1.65 -0.05
CA ASN A 40 15.61 -1.54 -0.88
C ASN A 40 14.49 -2.52 -0.52
N LEU A 41 14.64 -3.34 0.53
CA LEU A 41 13.63 -4.32 0.92
C LEU A 41 12.37 -3.62 1.44
N ALA A 42 11.22 -3.93 0.85
CA ALA A 42 9.92 -3.35 1.19
C ALA A 42 9.90 -1.81 1.20
N SER A 43 10.68 -1.17 0.30
CA SER A 43 10.90 0.27 0.31
C SER A 43 9.60 1.08 0.24
N LYS A 44 8.59 0.59 -0.47
CA LYS A 44 7.29 1.26 -0.62
C LYS A 44 6.30 0.96 0.51
N VAL A 45 6.69 0.08 1.44
CA VAL A 45 5.94 -0.21 2.67
C VAL A 45 6.56 0.53 3.84
N LEU A 46 7.85 0.32 4.09
CA LEU A 46 8.56 0.96 5.20
C LEU A 46 8.52 2.47 5.06
N GLY A 47 8.83 2.98 3.86
CA GLY A 47 8.96 4.42 3.65
C GLY A 47 10.28 4.93 4.22
N PHE A 48 10.41 6.24 4.35
CA PHE A 48 11.62 6.90 4.84
C PHE A 48 11.30 8.18 5.60
N THR A 49 12.29 8.68 6.34
CA THR A 49 12.22 9.93 7.10
C THR A 49 12.90 11.08 6.34
N GLY A 50 12.49 12.29 6.67
CA GLY A 50 13.15 13.52 6.23
C GLY A 50 14.44 13.83 7.01
N GLY A 51 15.05 14.98 6.71
CA GLY A 51 16.28 15.43 7.38
C GLY A 51 16.09 15.84 8.85
N ASP A 52 14.88 15.96 9.31
CA ASP A 52 14.45 16.23 10.70
C ASP A 52 13.91 14.98 11.41
N ASN A 53 14.17 13.80 10.86
CA ASN A 53 13.70 12.50 11.30
C ASN A 53 12.17 12.31 11.32
N GLN A 54 11.41 13.23 10.71
CA GLN A 54 9.97 13.07 10.53
C GLN A 54 9.68 12.08 9.41
N GLY A 55 8.75 11.17 9.60
CA GLY A 55 8.27 10.24 8.57
C GLY A 55 7.67 10.98 7.37
N ILE A 56 8.07 10.60 6.14
CA ILE A 56 7.59 11.22 4.90
C ILE A 56 6.54 10.36 4.20
N ILE A 57 6.79 9.05 4.08
CA ILE A 57 5.87 8.08 3.47
C ILE A 57 5.93 6.74 4.21
N GLY A 58 5.03 5.80 3.85
CA GLY A 58 5.02 4.44 4.35
C GLY A 58 4.66 4.33 5.83
N LEU A 59 5.14 3.29 6.48
CA LEU A 59 4.96 3.06 7.91
C LEU A 59 5.68 4.13 8.74
N GLU A 60 6.79 4.68 8.26
CA GLU A 60 7.51 5.78 8.93
C GLU A 60 6.61 6.98 9.18
N VAL A 61 5.79 7.40 8.21
CA VAL A 61 4.85 8.52 8.42
C VAL A 61 3.61 8.10 9.17
N PHE A 62 3.09 6.88 8.95
CA PHE A 62 1.86 6.44 9.62
C PHE A 62 2.06 6.29 11.13
N TYR A 63 3.23 5.80 11.53
CA TYR A 63 3.58 5.58 12.93
C TYR A 63 4.54 6.64 13.50
N ASP A 64 4.73 7.78 12.83
CA ASP A 64 5.67 8.84 13.21
C ASP A 64 5.54 9.26 14.67
N GLN A 65 4.30 9.40 15.17
CA GLN A 65 4.02 9.76 16.57
C GLN A 65 4.61 8.79 17.61
N TYR A 66 4.86 7.55 17.24
CA TYR A 66 5.47 6.53 18.11
C TYR A 66 6.97 6.40 17.88
N LEU A 67 7.43 6.60 16.63
CA LEU A 67 8.80 6.36 16.20
C LEU A 67 9.72 7.55 16.46
N LYS A 68 9.19 8.79 16.35
CA LYS A 68 9.96 10.02 16.40
C LYS A 68 10.51 10.35 17.79
N GLY A 69 9.85 9.93 18.87
CA GLY A 69 10.19 10.34 20.24
C GLY A 69 9.87 11.81 20.51
N LYS A 70 10.55 12.38 21.50
CA LYS A 70 10.44 13.81 21.85
C LYS A 70 11.83 14.43 21.85
N SER A 71 11.99 15.52 21.12
CA SER A 71 13.25 16.28 21.14
C SER A 71 13.49 16.91 22.51
N GLY A 72 14.73 16.84 23.00
CA GLY A 72 15.15 17.58 24.16
C GLY A 72 15.24 19.08 23.89
N ARG A 73 15.39 19.87 24.91
CA ARG A 73 15.58 21.32 24.84
C ARG A 73 16.72 21.74 25.75
N ILE A 74 17.51 22.68 25.26
CA ILE A 74 18.53 23.36 26.08
C ILE A 74 18.14 24.84 26.05
N ARG A 75 17.92 25.42 27.23
CA ARG A 75 17.69 26.85 27.41
C ARG A 75 18.94 27.45 28.05
N THR A 76 19.59 28.35 27.35
CA THR A 76 20.77 29.09 27.84
C THR A 76 20.43 30.57 27.96
N LEU A 77 21.06 31.27 28.87
CA LEU A 77 20.99 32.74 28.90
C LEU A 77 21.98 33.30 27.90
N THR A 78 21.52 34.25 27.08
CA THR A 78 22.35 34.95 26.10
C THR A 78 22.40 36.44 26.46
N ASP A 79 23.49 37.10 26.08
CA ASP A 79 23.60 38.56 26.13
C ASP A 79 22.71 39.25 25.08
N GLY A 80 22.66 40.57 25.07
CA GLY A 80 21.90 41.35 24.12
C GLY A 80 22.31 41.19 22.66
N SER A 81 23.46 40.55 22.38
CA SER A 81 23.95 40.18 21.03
C SER A 81 23.66 38.73 20.66
N GLY A 82 23.03 37.96 21.57
CA GLY A 82 22.69 36.56 21.36
C GLY A 82 23.84 35.57 21.63
N ILE A 83 24.92 36.02 22.30
CA ILE A 83 26.07 35.20 22.69
C ILE A 83 25.75 34.55 24.05
N GLU A 84 26.02 33.26 24.19
CA GLU A 84 25.86 32.53 25.47
C GLU A 84 26.77 33.14 26.56
N ILE A 85 26.23 33.38 27.73
CA ILE A 85 26.97 33.92 28.87
C ILE A 85 27.67 32.75 29.54
N ASP A 86 29.01 32.75 29.56
CA ASP A 86 29.82 31.74 30.20
C ASP A 86 29.47 31.60 31.72
N GLY A 87 29.17 30.36 32.13
CA GLY A 87 28.79 30.05 33.51
C GLY A 87 27.36 30.37 33.88
N ALA A 88 26.50 30.78 32.92
CA ALA A 88 25.09 30.94 33.13
C ALA A 88 24.37 29.60 33.33
N TYR A 89 23.25 29.63 34.04
CA TYR A 89 22.44 28.43 34.30
C TYR A 89 21.89 27.89 32.95
N GLU A 90 22.17 26.63 32.65
CA GLU A 90 21.56 25.86 31.59
C GLU A 90 20.40 25.02 32.14
N GLU A 91 19.19 25.19 31.60
CA GLU A 91 18.08 24.29 31.81
C GLU A 91 18.05 23.29 30.67
N ARG A 92 18.26 22.01 30.99
CA ARG A 92 18.30 20.92 29.98
C ARG A 92 17.14 19.95 30.19
N GLU A 93 16.30 19.82 29.19
CA GLU A 93 15.31 18.75 29.06
C GLU A 93 15.92 17.64 28.20
N GLU A 94 16.11 16.45 28.77
CA GLU A 94 16.65 15.32 27.99
C GLU A 94 15.66 14.83 26.93
N PRO A 95 16.16 14.39 25.75
CA PRO A 95 15.31 13.83 24.72
C PRO A 95 14.74 12.48 25.15
N VAL A 96 13.52 12.19 24.72
CA VAL A 96 12.87 10.89 24.93
C VAL A 96 12.92 10.11 23.64
N ALA A 97 13.58 8.96 23.64
CA ALA A 97 13.65 8.08 22.47
C ALA A 97 12.26 7.62 22.02
N GLY A 98 12.08 7.43 20.72
CA GLY A 98 10.90 6.79 20.15
C GLY A 98 10.82 5.32 20.53
N GLY A 99 9.65 4.71 20.27
CA GLY A 99 9.45 3.29 20.49
C GLY A 99 9.83 2.45 19.26
N ASP A 100 10.03 1.16 19.47
CA ASP A 100 10.25 0.17 18.43
C ASP A 100 8.90 -0.35 17.92
N LEU A 101 8.63 -0.21 16.63
CA LEU A 101 7.42 -0.72 16.00
C LEU A 101 7.65 -2.16 15.52
N TYR A 102 6.85 -3.08 16.04
CA TYR A 102 6.80 -4.47 15.60
C TYR A 102 5.72 -4.66 14.54
N ILE A 103 6.09 -5.23 13.40
CA ILE A 103 5.23 -5.41 12.25
C ILE A 103 5.09 -6.88 11.83
N SER A 104 4.08 -7.18 11.04
CA SER A 104 3.80 -8.54 10.53
C SER A 104 4.68 -8.95 9.35
N LEU A 105 5.37 -7.99 8.70
CA LEU A 105 6.20 -8.25 7.54
C LEU A 105 7.30 -9.27 7.87
N ASP A 106 7.35 -10.37 7.12
CA ASP A 106 8.36 -11.40 7.24
C ASP A 106 9.46 -11.18 6.20
N VAL A 107 10.69 -11.03 6.65
CA VAL A 107 11.85 -10.72 5.79
C VAL A 107 12.10 -11.83 4.76
N ASN A 108 11.90 -13.11 5.14
CA ASN A 108 12.14 -14.23 4.24
C ASN A 108 11.06 -14.29 3.15
N LEU A 109 9.77 -14.19 3.54
CA LEU A 109 8.66 -14.16 2.60
C LEU A 109 8.76 -12.95 1.66
N GLN A 110 9.12 -11.77 2.19
CA GLN A 110 9.36 -10.58 1.38
C GLN A 110 10.47 -10.80 0.35
N ASN A 111 11.59 -11.41 0.74
CA ASN A 111 12.71 -11.70 -0.17
C ASN A 111 12.31 -12.70 -1.26
N TYR A 112 11.62 -13.80 -0.92
CA TYR A 112 11.12 -14.75 -1.91
C TYR A 112 10.16 -14.08 -2.90
N ALA A 113 9.23 -13.28 -2.40
CA ALA A 113 8.28 -12.54 -3.23
C ALA A 113 8.99 -11.54 -4.17
N VAL A 114 10.03 -10.83 -3.68
CA VAL A 114 10.86 -9.94 -4.50
C VAL A 114 11.57 -10.71 -5.61
N GLN A 115 12.16 -11.85 -5.32
CA GLN A 115 12.84 -12.69 -6.32
C GLN A 115 11.85 -13.17 -7.40
N ALA A 116 10.67 -13.66 -6.98
CA ALA A 116 9.62 -14.08 -7.91
C ALA A 116 9.15 -12.92 -8.80
N CYS A 117 8.90 -11.75 -8.23
CA CYS A 117 8.50 -10.55 -8.98
C CYS A 117 9.59 -10.08 -9.95
N LYS A 118 10.86 -10.11 -9.56
CA LYS A 118 12.00 -9.78 -10.44
C LYS A 118 12.09 -10.74 -11.62
N LYS A 119 11.92 -12.06 -11.37
CA LYS A 119 11.91 -13.09 -12.41
C LYS A 119 10.81 -12.83 -13.42
N VAL A 120 9.55 -12.68 -12.97
CA VAL A 120 8.40 -12.39 -13.82
C VAL A 120 8.60 -11.09 -14.60
N LYS A 121 9.10 -10.02 -13.94
CA LYS A 121 9.37 -8.74 -14.60
C LYS A 121 10.36 -8.91 -15.77
N LYS A 122 11.42 -9.69 -15.59
CA LYS A 122 12.42 -9.97 -16.63
C LYS A 122 11.83 -10.80 -17.76
N GLU A 123 11.17 -11.91 -17.45
CA GLU A 123 10.63 -12.86 -18.43
C GLU A 123 9.52 -12.26 -19.29
N LYS A 124 8.60 -11.51 -18.66
CA LYS A 124 7.46 -10.88 -19.31
C LYS A 124 7.74 -9.45 -19.82
N LYS A 125 8.96 -8.93 -19.63
CA LYS A 125 9.34 -7.54 -19.96
C LYS A 125 8.35 -6.53 -19.39
N ALA A 126 7.79 -6.84 -18.19
CA ALA A 126 6.80 -6.00 -17.54
C ALA A 126 7.42 -4.69 -17.03
N LYS A 127 6.67 -3.61 -17.10
CA LYS A 127 7.10 -2.30 -16.52
C LYS A 127 7.20 -2.39 -15.00
N GLN A 128 6.23 -3.07 -14.40
CA GLN A 128 6.09 -3.24 -12.95
C GLN A 128 5.46 -4.58 -12.64
N VAL A 129 5.81 -5.17 -11.50
CA VAL A 129 5.19 -6.37 -10.94
C VAL A 129 4.97 -6.14 -9.46
N SER A 130 3.80 -6.49 -8.98
CA SER A 130 3.43 -6.36 -7.57
C SER A 130 2.91 -7.68 -7.02
N MET A 131 3.12 -7.91 -5.72
CA MET A 131 2.63 -9.09 -5.00
C MET A 131 2.25 -8.71 -3.58
N ILE A 132 1.16 -9.26 -3.08
CA ILE A 132 0.74 -9.14 -1.68
C ILE A 132 0.53 -10.55 -1.12
N LEU A 133 1.12 -10.84 0.04
CA LEU A 133 0.86 -12.04 0.84
C LEU A 133 0.22 -11.60 2.14
N MET A 134 -1.01 -12.05 2.38
CA MET A 134 -1.81 -11.68 3.54
C MET A 134 -2.42 -12.91 4.18
N ASN A 135 -2.51 -12.93 5.50
CA ASN A 135 -3.27 -13.93 6.23
C ASN A 135 -4.77 -13.59 6.11
N PRO A 136 -5.59 -14.45 5.48
CA PRO A 136 -7.02 -14.17 5.30
C PRO A 136 -7.83 -14.23 6.59
N GLN A 137 -7.29 -14.77 7.68
CA GLN A 137 -8.01 -14.90 8.95
C GLN A 137 -7.93 -13.64 9.80
N ASN A 138 -6.79 -12.92 9.77
CA ASN A 138 -6.56 -11.79 10.67
C ASN A 138 -6.16 -10.49 9.95
N GLY A 139 -5.80 -10.52 8.64
CA GLY A 139 -5.40 -9.36 7.86
C GLY A 139 -3.92 -8.98 7.96
N GLU A 140 -3.10 -9.72 8.69
CA GLU A 140 -1.66 -9.49 8.72
C GLU A 140 -1.03 -9.64 7.34
N ILE A 141 -0.29 -8.62 6.89
CA ILE A 141 0.44 -8.65 5.63
C ILE A 141 1.87 -9.11 5.89
N TYR A 142 2.23 -10.28 5.36
CA TYR A 142 3.55 -10.88 5.51
C TYR A 142 4.54 -10.41 4.45
N ALA A 143 4.04 -10.06 3.25
CA ALA A 143 4.86 -9.44 2.21
C ALA A 143 4.02 -8.53 1.33
N MET A 144 4.60 -7.39 0.92
CA MET A 144 4.04 -6.50 -0.09
C MET A 144 5.17 -5.97 -0.97
N VAL A 145 5.20 -6.40 -2.21
CA VAL A 145 6.28 -6.17 -3.16
C VAL A 145 5.82 -5.30 -4.31
N ASN A 146 6.67 -4.37 -4.72
CA ASN A 146 6.49 -3.51 -5.88
C ASN A 146 7.80 -3.37 -6.65
N VAL A 147 8.08 -4.23 -7.61
CA VAL A 147 9.31 -4.14 -8.40
C VAL A 147 9.10 -3.20 -9.59
N PRO A 148 9.96 -2.17 -9.80
CA PRO A 148 11.21 -1.88 -9.11
C PRO A 148 11.04 -1.20 -7.76
N GLU A 149 11.84 -1.64 -6.80
CA GLU A 149 12.03 -0.98 -5.51
C GLU A 149 13.06 0.16 -5.63
N TYR A 150 13.26 0.93 -4.55
CA TYR A 150 14.29 1.99 -4.48
C TYR A 150 15.09 1.88 -3.17
N ASP A 151 16.27 2.48 -3.13
CA ASP A 151 17.10 2.52 -1.92
C ASP A 151 16.48 3.49 -0.91
N LEU A 152 16.18 2.98 0.28
CA LEU A 152 15.63 3.76 1.40
C LEU A 152 16.66 4.71 2.01
N ASN A 153 17.95 4.41 1.89
CA ASN A 153 19.03 5.29 2.36
C ASN A 153 19.33 6.44 1.37
N ASP A 154 18.84 6.32 0.10
CA ASP A 154 18.93 7.38 -0.92
C ASP A 154 17.59 7.53 -1.69
N PRO A 155 16.49 7.88 -1.00
CA PRO A 155 15.15 7.88 -1.59
C PRO A 155 14.96 8.97 -2.65
N PHE A 156 15.72 10.06 -2.59
CA PHE A 156 15.62 11.21 -3.50
C PHE A 156 16.47 11.07 -4.76
N SER A 157 17.28 10.01 -4.90
CA SER A 157 18.13 9.83 -6.07
C SER A 157 17.32 9.71 -7.35
N LEU A 158 17.75 10.43 -8.37
CA LEU A 158 17.22 10.39 -9.72
C LEU A 158 18.36 10.09 -10.70
N SER A 159 18.05 9.39 -11.80
CA SER A 159 19.01 9.19 -12.88
C SER A 159 19.46 10.52 -13.48
N ALA A 160 20.68 10.57 -14.07
CA ALA A 160 21.24 11.78 -14.66
C ALA A 160 20.30 12.51 -15.64
N LYS A 161 19.55 11.73 -16.45
CA LYS A 161 18.53 12.28 -17.38
C LYS A 161 17.38 12.96 -16.63
N LYS A 162 16.89 12.38 -15.54
CA LYS A 162 15.76 12.92 -14.76
C LYS A 162 16.15 14.14 -13.93
N ARG A 163 17.41 14.20 -13.46
CA ARG A 163 17.95 15.36 -12.74
C ARG A 163 18.02 16.65 -13.58
N LYS A 164 18.07 16.54 -14.91
CA LYS A 164 18.05 17.68 -15.83
C LYS A 164 16.67 18.32 -16.02
N ALA A 165 15.61 17.71 -15.51
CA ALA A 165 14.26 18.27 -15.55
C ALA A 165 14.09 19.41 -14.53
N ASN A 166 13.07 20.26 -14.73
CA ASN A 166 12.72 21.27 -13.73
C ASN A 166 12.23 20.62 -12.42
N SER A 167 12.20 21.37 -11.33
CA SER A 167 11.85 20.88 -9.99
C SER A 167 10.48 20.19 -9.93
N LYS A 168 9.46 20.75 -10.60
CA LYS A 168 8.11 20.11 -10.67
C LYS A 168 8.17 18.71 -11.27
N LYS A 169 8.89 18.55 -12.37
CA LYS A 169 9.02 17.26 -13.06
C LYS A 169 9.90 16.27 -12.30
N GLN A 170 10.91 16.77 -11.59
CA GLN A 170 11.70 15.93 -10.66
C GLN A 170 10.81 15.39 -9.54
N GLN A 171 9.95 16.22 -8.94
CA GLN A 171 8.99 15.79 -7.92
C GLN A 171 8.00 14.75 -8.45
N GLU A 172 7.49 14.88 -9.68
CA GLU A 172 6.65 13.87 -10.33
C GLU A 172 7.39 12.52 -10.48
N TYR A 173 8.68 12.53 -10.85
CA TYR A 173 9.50 11.33 -10.93
C TYR A 173 9.71 10.66 -9.57
N LEU A 174 9.91 11.44 -8.52
CA LEU A 174 10.04 10.95 -7.14
C LEU A 174 8.72 10.36 -6.63
N ASN A 175 7.62 11.07 -6.81
CA ASN A 175 6.29 10.57 -6.44
C ASN A 175 5.97 9.23 -7.13
N LYS A 176 6.31 9.11 -8.43
CA LYS A 176 6.15 7.85 -9.16
C LYS A 176 7.09 6.75 -8.65
N LYS A 177 8.31 7.09 -8.23
CA LYS A 177 9.30 6.15 -7.66
C LYS A 177 8.81 5.58 -6.34
N TRP A 178 8.22 6.41 -5.48
CA TRP A 178 7.76 6.04 -4.15
C TRP A 178 6.38 5.36 -4.14
N ARG A 179 5.62 5.48 -5.22
CA ARG A 179 4.24 4.99 -5.32
C ARG A 179 4.14 3.48 -5.10
N ASN A 180 3.24 3.08 -4.20
CA ASN A 180 2.91 1.69 -3.93
C ASN A 180 1.66 1.28 -4.73
N SER A 181 1.85 0.55 -5.82
CA SER A 181 0.75 0.17 -6.70
C SER A 181 -0.21 -0.87 -6.12
N CYS A 182 0.14 -1.51 -5.01
CA CYS A 182 -0.79 -2.42 -4.33
C CYS A 182 -1.98 -1.68 -3.72
N LEU A 183 -1.83 -0.38 -3.40
CA LEU A 183 -2.85 0.42 -2.73
C LEU A 183 -3.06 1.83 -3.32
N ASN A 184 -2.05 2.41 -3.99
CA ASN A 184 -2.19 3.77 -4.54
C ASN A 184 -2.72 3.81 -5.98
N ASP A 185 -2.79 2.65 -6.66
CA ASP A 185 -3.26 2.52 -8.04
C ASP A 185 -4.51 1.65 -8.11
N THR A 186 -5.45 2.06 -8.95
CA THR A 186 -6.61 1.25 -9.30
C THR A 186 -6.41 0.62 -10.69
N TYR A 187 -7.04 -0.51 -10.92
CA TYR A 187 -7.01 -1.21 -12.19
C TYR A 187 -8.32 -1.96 -12.42
N GLU A 188 -8.62 -2.27 -13.67
CA GLU A 188 -9.70 -3.19 -14.00
C GLU A 188 -9.29 -4.62 -13.61
N PRO A 189 -9.95 -5.25 -12.62
CA PRO A 189 -9.51 -6.54 -12.10
C PRO A 189 -9.67 -7.69 -13.10
N GLY A 190 -10.54 -7.53 -14.09
CA GLY A 190 -10.81 -8.58 -15.07
C GLY A 190 -11.34 -9.85 -14.43
N SER A 191 -10.95 -11.01 -14.97
CA SER A 191 -11.53 -12.32 -14.60
C SER A 191 -11.35 -12.73 -13.12
N VAL A 192 -10.40 -12.15 -12.38
CA VAL A 192 -10.30 -12.42 -10.93
C VAL A 192 -11.50 -11.86 -10.15
N PHE A 193 -12.18 -10.87 -10.70
CA PHE A 193 -13.41 -10.30 -10.14
C PHE A 193 -14.61 -11.26 -10.21
N LYS A 194 -14.55 -12.28 -11.05
CA LYS A 194 -15.61 -13.28 -11.18
C LYS A 194 -15.91 -14.01 -9.88
N ILE A 195 -14.96 -14.07 -8.95
CA ILE A 195 -15.18 -14.56 -7.58
C ILE A 195 -16.26 -13.73 -6.89
N VAL A 196 -16.22 -12.40 -7.01
CA VAL A 196 -17.23 -11.50 -6.43
C VAL A 196 -18.61 -11.74 -7.06
N THR A 197 -18.66 -11.89 -8.38
CA THR A 197 -19.92 -12.16 -9.10
C THR A 197 -20.48 -13.54 -8.77
N ALA A 198 -19.61 -14.55 -8.64
CA ALA A 198 -20.00 -15.90 -8.19
C ALA A 198 -20.61 -15.86 -6.79
N THR A 199 -19.96 -15.14 -5.87
CA THR A 199 -20.48 -14.93 -4.51
C THR A 199 -21.86 -14.28 -4.55
N ALA A 200 -22.03 -13.20 -5.33
CA ALA A 200 -23.32 -12.53 -5.50
C ALA A 200 -24.42 -13.48 -6.01
N GLY A 201 -24.09 -14.31 -6.99
CA GLY A 201 -25.04 -15.27 -7.56
C GLY A 201 -25.46 -16.39 -6.60
N LEU A 202 -24.50 -16.96 -5.88
CA LEU A 202 -24.71 -18.06 -4.93
C LEU A 202 -25.43 -17.57 -3.65
N GLU A 203 -24.95 -16.49 -3.03
CA GLU A 203 -25.55 -15.92 -1.81
C GLU A 203 -26.99 -15.45 -2.02
N SER A 204 -27.28 -14.88 -3.19
CA SER A 204 -28.65 -14.47 -3.54
C SER A 204 -29.54 -15.62 -4.02
N SER A 205 -29.05 -16.86 -4.06
CA SER A 205 -29.75 -18.04 -4.62
C SER A 205 -30.26 -17.83 -6.05
N LYS A 206 -29.65 -16.93 -6.82
CA LYS A 206 -30.00 -16.68 -8.24
C LYS A 206 -29.34 -17.69 -9.16
N VAL A 207 -28.30 -18.35 -8.70
CA VAL A 207 -27.65 -19.47 -9.40
C VAL A 207 -27.25 -20.56 -8.42
N SER A 208 -27.22 -21.80 -8.92
CA SER A 208 -26.69 -22.97 -8.26
C SER A 208 -25.46 -23.48 -9.01
N VAL A 209 -24.61 -24.24 -8.37
CA VAL A 209 -23.37 -24.80 -8.96
C VAL A 209 -23.66 -25.69 -10.17
N ASN A 210 -24.85 -26.28 -10.23
CA ASN A 210 -25.30 -27.19 -11.28
C ASN A 210 -26.17 -26.53 -12.36
N ASP A 211 -26.44 -25.22 -12.25
CA ASP A 211 -27.18 -24.51 -13.28
C ASP A 211 -26.44 -24.56 -14.62
N HIS A 212 -27.18 -24.82 -15.69
CA HIS A 212 -26.63 -24.89 -17.04
C HIS A 212 -26.67 -23.55 -17.75
N PHE A 213 -25.61 -23.29 -18.48
CA PHE A 213 -25.40 -22.12 -19.32
C PHE A 213 -24.88 -22.55 -20.70
N ASN A 214 -25.03 -21.68 -21.69
CA ASN A 214 -24.49 -21.92 -23.02
C ASN A 214 -23.56 -20.78 -23.43
N CYS A 215 -22.36 -21.11 -23.88
CA CYS A 215 -21.38 -20.15 -24.35
C CYS A 215 -21.06 -20.35 -25.84
N PRO A 216 -21.68 -19.59 -26.75
CA PRO A 216 -21.37 -19.64 -28.19
C PRO A 216 -20.11 -18.82 -28.55
N GLY A 217 -19.30 -18.39 -27.56
CA GLY A 217 -18.13 -17.54 -27.76
C GLY A 217 -18.40 -16.03 -27.60
N PHE A 218 -19.65 -15.62 -27.38
CA PHE A 218 -20.06 -14.23 -27.18
C PHE A 218 -21.45 -14.12 -26.56
N ARG A 219 -21.79 -12.91 -26.11
CA ARG A 219 -23.16 -12.47 -25.83
C ARG A 219 -23.44 -11.18 -26.58
N ILE A 220 -24.68 -11.02 -27.05
CA ILE A 220 -25.20 -9.75 -27.54
C ILE A 220 -25.95 -9.12 -26.37
N VAL A 221 -25.51 -7.94 -25.93
CA VAL A 221 -26.14 -7.16 -24.88
C VAL A 221 -26.49 -5.82 -25.49
N GLU A 222 -27.79 -5.55 -25.66
CA GLU A 222 -28.30 -4.45 -26.46
C GLU A 222 -27.72 -4.51 -27.90
N ASP A 223 -26.98 -3.51 -28.32
CA ASP A 223 -26.33 -3.43 -29.64
C ASP A 223 -24.88 -3.93 -29.67
N ARG A 224 -24.33 -4.41 -28.51
CA ARG A 224 -22.94 -4.75 -28.36
C ARG A 224 -22.69 -6.24 -28.31
N LYS A 225 -21.76 -6.69 -29.14
CA LYS A 225 -21.24 -8.06 -29.10
C LYS A 225 -20.05 -8.15 -28.16
N ILE A 226 -20.24 -8.73 -26.95
CA ILE A 226 -19.21 -8.95 -25.95
C ILE A 226 -18.67 -10.37 -26.07
N ARG A 227 -17.36 -10.53 -26.26
CA ARG A 227 -16.74 -11.80 -26.60
C ARG A 227 -16.24 -12.56 -25.37
N CYS A 228 -16.30 -13.89 -25.46
CA CYS A 228 -15.53 -14.76 -24.58
C CYS A 228 -14.05 -14.78 -25.01
N HIS A 229 -13.15 -15.11 -24.10
CA HIS A 229 -11.74 -15.33 -24.45
C HIS A 229 -11.56 -16.55 -25.39
N LYS A 230 -12.45 -17.55 -25.30
CA LYS A 230 -12.52 -18.67 -26.24
C LYS A 230 -13.45 -18.34 -27.40
N VAL A 231 -12.88 -18.06 -28.56
CA VAL A 231 -13.60 -17.56 -29.75
C VAL A 231 -14.70 -18.54 -30.22
N GLY A 232 -14.43 -19.84 -30.19
CA GLY A 232 -15.40 -20.88 -30.56
C GLY A 232 -16.46 -21.19 -29.48
N GLY A 233 -16.36 -20.51 -28.33
CA GLY A 233 -17.23 -20.79 -27.19
C GLY A 233 -16.86 -22.03 -26.39
N HIS A 234 -17.50 -22.20 -25.23
CA HIS A 234 -17.34 -23.39 -24.38
C HIS A 234 -18.49 -24.40 -24.62
N GLY A 235 -19.52 -23.99 -25.35
CA GLY A 235 -20.73 -24.80 -25.52
C GLY A 235 -21.62 -24.79 -24.29
N SER A 236 -22.32 -25.90 -24.05
CA SER A 236 -23.11 -26.09 -22.84
C SER A 236 -22.19 -26.44 -21.68
N GLU A 237 -22.28 -25.69 -20.60
CA GLU A 237 -21.46 -25.86 -19.39
C GLU A 237 -22.28 -25.55 -18.13
N THR A 238 -21.98 -26.23 -17.03
CA THR A 238 -22.52 -25.91 -15.71
C THR A 238 -21.92 -24.62 -15.19
N PHE A 239 -22.51 -23.99 -14.17
CA PHE A 239 -21.91 -22.84 -13.51
C PHE A 239 -20.50 -23.15 -12.99
N LYS A 240 -20.32 -24.33 -12.38
CA LYS A 240 -18.99 -24.81 -11.92
C LYS A 240 -17.97 -24.82 -13.06
N GLU A 241 -18.32 -25.37 -14.20
CA GLU A 241 -17.45 -25.40 -15.39
C GLU A 241 -17.20 -23.99 -15.95
N GLY A 242 -18.22 -23.11 -15.92
CA GLY A 242 -18.08 -21.71 -16.31
C GLY A 242 -17.08 -20.94 -15.43
N VAL A 243 -17.02 -21.26 -14.13
CA VAL A 243 -15.97 -20.73 -13.22
C VAL A 243 -14.60 -21.30 -13.59
N MET A 244 -14.48 -22.63 -13.76
CA MET A 244 -13.23 -23.30 -14.14
C MET A 244 -12.68 -22.78 -15.48
N ASN A 245 -13.55 -22.57 -16.45
CA ASN A 245 -13.23 -22.07 -17.78
C ASN A 245 -13.10 -20.55 -17.82
N SER A 246 -13.37 -19.83 -16.74
CA SER A 246 -13.42 -18.37 -16.70
C SER A 246 -14.28 -17.79 -17.84
N CYS A 247 -15.45 -18.36 -18.07
CA CYS A 247 -16.33 -18.06 -19.20
C CYS A 247 -17.02 -16.71 -19.05
N ASN A 248 -16.77 -15.74 -19.94
CA ASN A 248 -17.42 -14.42 -19.87
C ASN A 248 -18.94 -14.49 -20.05
N PRO A 249 -19.51 -15.20 -21.07
CA PRO A 249 -20.95 -15.35 -21.21
C PRO A 249 -21.68 -15.87 -19.96
N VAL A 250 -21.13 -16.87 -19.30
CA VAL A 250 -21.71 -17.40 -18.05
C VAL A 250 -21.80 -16.31 -16.99
N PHE A 251 -20.72 -15.55 -16.79
CA PHE A 251 -20.70 -14.48 -15.79
C PHE A 251 -21.57 -13.27 -16.16
N MET A 252 -21.74 -12.96 -17.44
CA MET A 252 -22.75 -11.97 -17.88
C MET A 252 -24.17 -12.44 -17.54
N ASP A 253 -24.49 -13.71 -17.79
CA ASP A 253 -25.79 -14.30 -17.46
C ASP A 253 -26.03 -14.33 -15.93
N VAL A 254 -25.00 -14.66 -15.13
CA VAL A 254 -25.08 -14.60 -13.68
C VAL A 254 -25.34 -13.18 -13.20
N GLY A 255 -24.58 -12.20 -13.69
CA GLY A 255 -24.79 -10.79 -13.34
C GLY A 255 -26.17 -10.29 -13.71
N ALA A 256 -26.70 -10.70 -14.88
CA ALA A 256 -28.07 -10.36 -15.30
C ALA A 256 -29.14 -10.97 -14.36
N ARG A 257 -28.95 -12.22 -13.90
CA ARG A 257 -29.86 -12.86 -12.92
C ARG A 257 -29.82 -12.19 -11.54
N VAL A 258 -28.63 -11.78 -11.08
CA VAL A 258 -28.44 -11.07 -9.81
C VAL A 258 -29.00 -9.65 -9.88
N GLY A 259 -28.86 -9.02 -11.04
CA GLY A 259 -29.30 -7.64 -11.28
C GLY A 259 -28.41 -6.59 -10.62
N VAL A 260 -28.63 -5.32 -10.98
CA VAL A 260 -27.82 -4.19 -10.48
C VAL A 260 -27.87 -4.08 -8.95
N ASP A 261 -29.07 -4.25 -8.37
CA ASP A 261 -29.27 -4.12 -6.92
C ASP A 261 -28.49 -5.17 -6.13
N GLY A 262 -28.58 -6.44 -6.55
CA GLY A 262 -27.85 -7.52 -5.90
C GLY A 262 -26.34 -7.40 -6.05
N MET A 263 -25.84 -7.03 -7.24
CA MET A 263 -24.41 -6.79 -7.44
C MET A 263 -23.89 -5.67 -6.54
N TYR A 264 -24.61 -4.54 -6.45
CA TYR A 264 -24.19 -3.41 -5.59
C TYR A 264 -24.29 -3.71 -4.10
N GLN A 265 -25.24 -4.54 -3.71
CA GLN A 265 -25.33 -5.05 -2.34
C GLN A 265 -24.07 -5.88 -2.00
N THR A 266 -23.70 -6.83 -2.84
CA THR A 266 -22.50 -7.66 -2.65
C THR A 266 -21.22 -6.81 -2.67
N PHE A 267 -21.10 -5.83 -3.59
CA PHE A 267 -19.96 -4.92 -3.61
C PHE A 267 -19.81 -4.16 -2.29
N ARG A 268 -20.93 -3.73 -1.69
CA ARG A 268 -20.92 -3.04 -0.40
C ARG A 268 -20.53 -3.97 0.74
N GLN A 269 -21.07 -5.18 0.77
CA GLN A 269 -20.75 -6.20 1.78
C GLN A 269 -19.27 -6.59 1.72
N LEU A 270 -18.69 -6.69 0.53
CA LEU A 270 -17.27 -6.99 0.31
C LEU A 270 -16.35 -5.75 0.40
N GLY A 271 -16.88 -4.59 0.81
CA GLY A 271 -16.10 -3.38 1.08
C GLY A 271 -15.48 -2.72 -0.16
N LEU A 272 -16.03 -2.94 -1.36
CA LEU A 272 -15.45 -2.40 -2.61
C LEU A 272 -15.72 -0.91 -2.83
N PHE A 273 -16.58 -0.27 -2.05
CA PHE A 273 -16.85 1.17 -2.08
C PHE A 273 -16.07 1.95 -1.03
N GLU A 274 -15.36 1.29 -0.14
CA GLU A 274 -14.62 1.91 0.95
C GLU A 274 -13.12 1.57 0.89
N LYS A 275 -12.31 2.38 1.54
CA LYS A 275 -10.90 2.07 1.76
C LYS A 275 -10.78 0.87 2.69
N THR A 276 -9.70 0.10 2.55
CA THR A 276 -9.49 -1.10 3.37
C THR A 276 -9.17 -0.77 4.83
N GLY A 277 -8.69 0.44 5.09
CA GLY A 277 -8.23 0.87 6.41
C GLY A 277 -6.83 0.38 6.76
N ILE A 278 -6.04 0.00 5.76
CA ILE A 278 -4.63 -0.37 5.95
C ILE A 278 -3.85 0.76 6.63
N ASP A 279 -2.91 0.40 7.47
CA ASP A 279 -1.99 1.29 8.17
C ASP A 279 -0.86 1.84 7.28
N LEU A 280 -1.23 2.22 6.06
CA LEU A 280 -0.37 2.91 5.10
C LEU A 280 -1.12 4.12 4.50
N PRO A 281 -0.40 5.22 4.24
CA PRO A 281 -1.02 6.40 3.64
C PRO A 281 -1.29 6.23 2.13
N GLY A 282 -2.23 7.03 1.62
CA GLY A 282 -2.41 7.21 0.18
C GLY A 282 -3.21 6.10 -0.51
N GLU A 283 -4.01 5.32 0.23
CA GLU A 283 -4.90 4.33 -0.37
C GLU A 283 -5.89 5.00 -1.33
N ALA A 284 -5.92 4.52 -2.58
CA ALA A 284 -6.83 5.01 -3.62
C ALA A 284 -8.26 4.54 -3.36
N SER A 285 -9.22 5.35 -3.78
CA SER A 285 -10.63 4.96 -3.80
C SER A 285 -10.94 4.21 -5.09
N SER A 286 -11.85 3.23 -5.02
CA SER A 286 -12.38 2.53 -6.19
C SER A 286 -13.09 3.50 -7.14
N ILE A 287 -13.09 3.18 -8.42
CA ILE A 287 -13.84 3.89 -9.47
C ILE A 287 -14.95 2.95 -9.93
N MET A 288 -16.18 3.29 -9.55
CA MET A 288 -17.38 2.51 -9.85
C MET A 288 -18.42 3.38 -10.57
N HIS A 289 -19.24 2.78 -11.41
CA HIS A 289 -20.40 3.46 -11.93
C HIS A 289 -21.35 3.90 -10.81
N GLN A 290 -22.02 5.03 -10.97
CA GLN A 290 -23.15 5.34 -10.11
C GLN A 290 -24.29 4.36 -10.41
N LYS A 291 -24.89 3.75 -9.39
CA LYS A 291 -25.91 2.71 -9.53
C LYS A 291 -27.03 3.07 -10.53
N LYS A 292 -27.49 4.32 -10.50
CA LYS A 292 -28.54 4.84 -11.40
C LYS A 292 -28.15 4.88 -12.88
N ASN A 293 -26.85 4.82 -13.19
CA ASN A 293 -26.30 4.92 -14.54
C ASN A 293 -25.87 3.54 -15.09
N VAL A 294 -26.17 2.46 -14.38
CA VAL A 294 -25.80 1.10 -14.81
C VAL A 294 -26.90 0.54 -15.69
N GLY A 295 -26.63 0.44 -16.99
CA GLY A 295 -27.43 -0.26 -17.96
C GLY A 295 -27.03 -1.74 -18.09
N ALA A 296 -27.62 -2.43 -19.04
CA ALA A 296 -27.35 -3.84 -19.30
C ALA A 296 -25.88 -4.11 -19.70
N VAL A 297 -25.28 -3.20 -20.48
CA VAL A 297 -23.89 -3.31 -20.96
C VAL A 297 -22.89 -3.15 -19.79
N GLU A 298 -23.10 -2.13 -18.95
CA GLU A 298 -22.26 -1.91 -17.76
C GLU A 298 -22.36 -3.09 -16.81
N LEU A 299 -23.58 -3.59 -16.54
CA LEU A 299 -23.78 -4.75 -15.69
C LEU A 299 -23.05 -5.98 -16.24
N ALA A 300 -23.16 -6.23 -17.55
CA ALA A 300 -22.48 -7.35 -18.20
C ALA A 300 -20.96 -7.25 -18.06
N THR A 301 -20.37 -6.07 -18.32
CA THR A 301 -18.91 -5.89 -18.24
C THR A 301 -18.39 -5.94 -16.81
N MET A 302 -19.12 -5.35 -15.86
CA MET A 302 -18.80 -5.41 -14.43
C MET A 302 -18.78 -6.86 -13.90
N SER A 303 -19.67 -7.72 -14.43
CA SER A 303 -19.78 -9.12 -13.99
C SER A 303 -18.52 -9.94 -14.21
N PHE A 304 -17.63 -9.52 -15.10
CA PHE A 304 -16.31 -10.14 -15.29
C PHE A 304 -15.14 -9.16 -15.07
N GLY A 305 -15.39 -8.08 -14.31
CA GLY A 305 -14.37 -7.18 -13.78
C GLY A 305 -13.83 -6.15 -14.78
N GLN A 306 -14.60 -5.73 -15.75
CA GLN A 306 -14.30 -4.61 -16.64
C GLN A 306 -15.22 -3.42 -16.36
N SER A 307 -14.84 -2.23 -16.84
CA SER A 307 -15.53 -0.94 -16.64
C SER A 307 -15.62 -0.47 -15.18
N ILE A 308 -14.94 -1.12 -14.26
CA ILE A 308 -14.75 -0.73 -12.86
C ILE A 308 -13.27 -0.78 -12.51
N GLN A 309 -12.84 0.01 -11.53
CA GLN A 309 -11.46 -0.04 -11.06
C GLN A 309 -11.41 -0.12 -9.54
N ILE A 310 -10.58 -1.01 -9.03
CA ILE A 310 -10.32 -1.23 -7.60
C ILE A 310 -8.83 -1.40 -7.37
N THR A 311 -8.37 -1.23 -6.13
CA THR A 311 -6.97 -1.52 -5.81
C THR A 311 -6.74 -3.03 -5.70
N PRO A 312 -5.50 -3.52 -5.94
CA PRO A 312 -5.15 -4.93 -5.66
C PRO A 312 -5.47 -5.34 -4.23
N LEU A 313 -5.27 -4.44 -3.26
CA LEU A 313 -5.55 -4.71 -1.86
C LEU A 313 -7.04 -4.85 -1.57
N GLN A 314 -7.90 -4.01 -2.18
CA GLN A 314 -9.36 -4.14 -2.04
C GLN A 314 -9.85 -5.49 -2.57
N LEU A 315 -9.33 -5.92 -3.74
CA LEU A 315 -9.69 -7.22 -4.29
C LEU A 315 -9.24 -8.37 -3.37
N LEU A 316 -8.00 -8.30 -2.86
CA LEU A 316 -7.47 -9.32 -1.94
C LEU A 316 -8.31 -9.42 -0.66
N ARG A 317 -8.70 -8.27 -0.08
CA ARG A 317 -9.59 -8.19 1.08
C ARG A 317 -10.95 -8.83 0.81
N ALA A 318 -11.57 -8.51 -0.33
CA ALA A 318 -12.86 -9.07 -0.75
C ALA A 318 -12.79 -10.60 -0.92
N VAL A 319 -11.75 -11.10 -1.59
CA VAL A 319 -11.53 -12.56 -1.78
C VAL A 319 -11.25 -13.24 -0.44
N SER A 320 -10.53 -12.58 0.47
CA SER A 320 -10.28 -13.10 1.81
C SER A 320 -11.58 -13.32 2.61
N ALA A 321 -12.55 -12.41 2.48
CA ALA A 321 -13.86 -12.58 3.11
C ALA A 321 -14.61 -13.83 2.61
N VAL A 322 -14.46 -14.16 1.33
CA VAL A 322 -15.09 -15.39 0.75
C VAL A 322 -14.53 -16.68 1.35
N ILE A 323 -13.24 -16.69 1.75
CA ILE A 323 -12.56 -17.92 2.21
C ILE A 323 -12.36 -18.00 3.72
N ASN A 324 -12.71 -16.96 4.48
CA ASN A 324 -12.51 -16.91 5.94
C ASN A 324 -13.80 -16.99 6.75
N GLY A 325 -14.92 -17.38 6.12
CA GLY A 325 -16.23 -17.46 6.77
C GLY A 325 -17.03 -16.15 6.75
N GLY A 326 -16.81 -15.28 5.76
CA GLY A 326 -17.60 -14.06 5.54
C GLY A 326 -17.08 -12.80 6.26
N LYS A 327 -15.92 -12.86 6.91
CA LYS A 327 -15.39 -11.75 7.70
C LYS A 327 -14.59 -10.78 6.85
N LEU A 328 -15.02 -9.54 6.78
CA LEU A 328 -14.31 -8.48 6.08
C LEU A 328 -13.22 -7.90 7.01
N ILE A 329 -12.01 -8.43 6.91
CA ILE A 329 -10.85 -8.10 7.74
C ILE A 329 -10.22 -6.75 7.34
N THR A 330 -9.46 -6.14 8.27
CA THR A 330 -8.64 -4.97 8.00
C THR A 330 -7.19 -5.38 7.73
N PRO A 331 -6.66 -5.20 6.50
CA PRO A 331 -5.26 -5.46 6.20
C PRO A 331 -4.35 -4.54 7.02
N HIS A 332 -3.23 -5.05 7.55
CA HIS A 332 -2.34 -4.26 8.39
C HIS A 332 -0.93 -4.84 8.49
N PHE A 333 0.01 -4.00 8.93
CA PHE A 333 1.39 -4.36 9.26
C PHE A 333 1.67 -4.25 10.76
N GLY A 334 1.22 -3.17 11.43
CA GLY A 334 1.55 -2.89 12.82
C GLY A 334 0.94 -3.88 13.79
N ARG A 335 1.75 -4.44 14.67
CA ARG A 335 1.31 -5.31 15.76
C ARG A 335 1.30 -4.57 17.10
N TYR A 336 2.43 -3.97 17.46
CA TYR A 336 2.56 -3.19 18.68
C TYR A 336 3.80 -2.29 18.63
N VAL A 337 3.84 -1.33 19.56
CA VAL A 337 5.01 -0.49 19.84
C VAL A 337 5.52 -0.78 21.23
N GLN A 338 6.83 -0.87 21.39
CA GLN A 338 7.53 -1.17 22.63
C GLN A 338 8.67 -0.19 22.86
N ARG A 339 8.95 0.17 24.10
CA ARG A 339 10.17 0.92 24.48
C ARG A 339 11.38 0.00 24.48
N GLN A 340 12.57 0.58 24.49
CA GLN A 340 13.84 -0.16 24.60
C GLN A 340 13.96 -0.97 25.91
N ASP A 341 13.28 -0.56 26.99
CA ASP A 341 13.20 -1.29 28.24
C ASP A 341 12.23 -2.48 28.24
N GLY A 342 11.58 -2.76 27.09
CA GLY A 342 10.62 -3.84 26.93
C GLY A 342 9.18 -3.46 27.30
N THR A 343 8.94 -2.24 27.80
CA THR A 343 7.58 -1.78 28.14
C THR A 343 6.75 -1.59 26.89
N ARG A 344 5.59 -2.27 26.76
CA ARG A 344 4.68 -2.12 25.64
C ARG A 344 3.91 -0.80 25.75
N LEU A 345 4.12 0.10 24.79
CA LEU A 345 3.45 1.41 24.73
C LEU A 345 2.05 1.32 24.15
N LYS A 346 1.87 0.52 23.09
CA LYS A 346 0.62 0.39 22.36
C LYS A 346 0.53 -0.97 21.68
N ALA A 347 -0.57 -1.66 21.81
CA ALA A 347 -0.95 -2.78 20.94
C ALA A 347 -2.03 -2.30 19.95
N PHE A 348 -1.98 -2.77 18.72
CA PHE A 348 -2.96 -2.46 17.70
C PHE A 348 -3.93 -3.64 17.55
N PHE A 349 -5.22 -3.31 17.50
CA PHE A 349 -6.28 -4.29 17.34
C PHE A 349 -7.09 -3.91 16.10
N TYR A 350 -7.27 -4.87 15.22
CA TYR A 350 -7.98 -4.69 13.96
C TYR A 350 -9.25 -5.52 13.97
N SER A 351 -10.39 -4.84 13.92
CA SER A 351 -11.70 -5.50 13.90
C SER A 351 -12.01 -6.04 12.50
N ALA A 352 -12.67 -7.19 12.44
CA ALA A 352 -13.37 -7.63 11.25
C ALA A 352 -14.81 -7.12 11.29
N LYS A 353 -15.36 -6.78 10.12
CA LYS A 353 -16.82 -6.56 9.94
C LYS A 353 -17.45 -7.87 9.47
N GLU A 354 -18.57 -8.23 10.03
CA GLU A 354 -19.41 -9.37 9.57
C GLU A 354 -20.37 -8.90 8.47
#